data_510170fb17aa974bf02d1538375de282
#
_entry.id   510170fb17aa974bf02d1538375de282
#
_cell.length_a   1.000
_cell.length_b   1.000
_cell.length_c   1.000
_cell.angle_alpha   90.00
_cell.angle_beta   90.00
_cell.angle_gamma   90.00
#
_symmetry.space_group_name_H-M   'P 1'
#
loop_
_entity.id
_entity.type
_entity.pdbx_description
1 polymer ?
#
loop_
_entity_poly.entity_id
_entity_poly.type
_entity_poly.pdbx_seq_one_letter_code
_entity_poly.pdbx_strand_id
1 'polypeptide(L)'
;MRGLPNVSFILVDEADFFPPGQQQDARDVSERYIAKSNPYIVMVSTPNAPEGLFERIERESKDTCLYKRIFLDYTYGVGKIYTAEEIEKAKQSPSFEREYNLKYQGRIGNVFHTKDIEAAIDKGRKYILTSSILIILLANPWV
;
A
#
# COMPACT_ATOMS: atom_id res chain seq x y z
N MET A 1 -2.13 -23.29 3.05
CA MET A 1 -3.04 -23.26 4.21
C MET A 1 -4.39 -23.94 3.98
N ARG A 2 -4.83 -24.19 2.76
CA ARG A 2 -6.12 -24.87 2.51
C ARG A 2 -6.12 -26.28 3.10
N GLY A 3 -7.18 -26.63 3.84
CA GLY A 3 -7.37 -27.98 4.37
C GLY A 3 -6.86 -28.24 5.79
N LEU A 4 -6.23 -27.28 6.46
CA LEU A 4 -5.83 -27.44 7.85
C LEU A 4 -7.06 -27.42 8.77
N PRO A 5 -7.23 -28.40 9.67
CA PRO A 5 -8.29 -28.34 10.67
C PRO A 5 -7.88 -27.45 11.85
N ASN A 6 -8.86 -26.80 12.48
CA ASN A 6 -8.73 -26.14 13.78
C ASN A 6 -7.53 -25.18 13.90
N VAL A 7 -7.34 -24.31 12.91
CA VAL A 7 -6.31 -23.28 12.95
C VAL A 7 -6.68 -22.26 14.04
N SER A 8 -5.79 -22.00 14.98
CA SER A 8 -5.97 -21.04 16.08
C SER A 8 -5.23 -19.73 15.89
N PHE A 9 -4.21 -19.72 15.05
CA PHE A 9 -3.39 -18.54 14.75
C PHE A 9 -2.88 -18.56 13.32
N ILE A 10 -2.97 -17.43 12.64
CA ILE A 10 -2.45 -17.21 11.28
C ILE A 10 -1.56 -15.98 11.33
N LEU A 11 -0.30 -16.13 10.96
CA LEU A 11 0.61 -15.03 10.70
C LEU A 11 0.89 -14.96 9.19
N VAL A 12 0.68 -13.78 8.62
CA VAL A 12 1.06 -13.48 7.24
C VAL A 12 2.11 -12.37 7.31
N ASP A 13 3.34 -12.76 7.12
CA ASP A 13 4.48 -11.86 7.13
C ASP A 13 4.71 -11.30 5.72
N GLU A 14 5.17 -10.06 5.61
CA GLU A 14 5.40 -9.33 4.36
C GLU A 14 4.20 -9.36 3.40
N ALA A 15 2.99 -9.23 3.97
CA ALA A 15 1.75 -9.44 3.23
C ALA A 15 1.55 -8.49 2.04
N ASP A 16 2.06 -7.27 2.11
CA ASP A 16 1.95 -6.28 1.04
C ASP A 16 2.96 -6.51 -0.10
N PHE A 17 3.96 -7.39 0.12
CA PHE A 17 4.95 -7.79 -0.89
C PHE A 17 4.57 -9.03 -1.69
N PHE A 18 3.46 -9.66 -1.38
CA PHE A 18 2.96 -10.75 -2.21
C PHE A 18 2.62 -10.24 -3.62
N PRO A 19 2.80 -11.06 -4.66
CA PRO A 19 2.36 -10.71 -5.99
C PRO A 19 0.90 -10.23 -6.01
N PRO A 20 0.52 -9.24 -6.82
CA PRO A 20 -0.80 -8.59 -6.76
C PRO A 20 -1.99 -9.54 -6.73
N GLY A 21 -1.99 -10.61 -7.51
CA GLY A 21 -3.05 -11.62 -7.48
C GLY A 21 -3.07 -12.48 -6.22
N GLN A 22 -1.93 -12.67 -5.56
CA GLN A 22 -1.80 -13.51 -4.36
C GLN A 22 -2.12 -12.76 -3.07
N GLN A 23 -2.06 -11.44 -3.05
CA GLN A 23 -2.42 -10.64 -1.88
C GLN A 23 -3.87 -10.88 -1.48
N GLN A 24 -4.78 -10.83 -2.43
CA GLN A 24 -6.19 -11.07 -2.18
C GLN A 24 -6.45 -12.54 -1.81
N ASP A 25 -5.79 -13.46 -2.48
CA ASP A 25 -5.90 -14.89 -2.15
C ASP A 25 -5.43 -15.20 -0.72
N ALA A 26 -4.35 -14.58 -0.26
CA ALA A 26 -3.85 -14.75 1.10
C ALA A 26 -4.86 -14.23 2.14
N ARG A 27 -5.47 -13.08 1.88
CA ARG A 27 -6.54 -12.50 2.70
C ARG A 27 -7.74 -13.44 2.74
N ASP A 28 -8.28 -13.82 1.58
CA ASP A 28 -9.48 -14.65 1.46
C ASP A 28 -9.31 -16.01 2.12
N VAL A 29 -8.14 -16.64 1.94
CA VAL A 29 -7.83 -17.92 2.58
C VAL A 29 -7.76 -17.78 4.09
N SER A 30 -7.18 -16.68 4.60
CA SER A 30 -7.10 -16.43 6.05
C SER A 30 -8.48 -16.17 6.64
N GLU A 31 -9.30 -15.35 6.01
CA GLU A 31 -10.63 -14.97 6.48
C GLU A 31 -11.62 -16.15 6.47
N ARG A 32 -11.46 -17.12 5.59
CA ARG A 32 -12.29 -18.36 5.60
C ARG A 32 -12.20 -19.14 6.91
N TYR A 33 -11.11 -19.01 7.65
CA TYR A 33 -10.95 -19.68 8.94
C TYR A 33 -11.73 -19.00 10.06
N ILE A 34 -12.15 -17.75 9.90
CA ILE A 34 -12.96 -17.03 10.89
C ILE A 34 -14.25 -17.81 11.19
N ALA A 35 -14.96 -18.23 10.17
CA ALA A 35 -16.19 -19.00 10.33
C ALA A 35 -15.95 -20.44 10.81
N LYS A 36 -14.75 -21.01 10.59
CA LYS A 36 -14.45 -22.41 10.87
C LYS A 36 -13.87 -22.63 12.27
N SER A 37 -12.89 -21.84 12.65
CA SER A 37 -12.13 -22.03 13.89
C SER A 37 -11.82 -20.72 14.64
N ASN A 38 -12.26 -19.60 14.09
CA ASN A 38 -12.09 -18.25 14.67
C ASN A 38 -10.65 -17.98 15.15
N PRO A 39 -9.65 -18.09 14.29
CA PRO A 39 -8.26 -17.89 14.66
C PRO A 39 -7.94 -16.41 14.91
N TYR A 40 -6.87 -16.16 15.64
CA TYR A 40 -6.20 -14.87 15.57
C TYR A 40 -5.50 -14.75 14.21
N ILE A 41 -5.80 -13.69 13.46
CA ILE A 41 -5.16 -13.40 12.17
C ILE A 41 -4.32 -12.14 12.35
N VAL A 42 -3.02 -12.27 12.11
CA VAL A 42 -2.07 -11.15 12.17
C VAL A 42 -1.41 -11.05 10.79
N MET A 43 -1.52 -9.87 10.19
CA MET A 43 -0.80 -9.53 8.96
C MET A 43 0.21 -8.44 9.28
N VAL A 44 1.44 -8.61 8.88
CA VAL A 44 2.54 -7.67 9.11
C VAL A 44 3.18 -7.34 7.78
N SER A 45 3.50 -6.10 7.53
CA SER A 45 4.29 -5.64 6.39
C SER A 45 4.70 -4.19 6.54
N THR A 46 5.73 -3.76 5.82
CA THR A 46 5.88 -2.36 5.43
C THR A 46 5.05 -2.09 4.17
N PRO A 47 4.62 -0.83 3.91
CA PRO A 47 3.90 -0.48 2.70
C PRO A 47 4.75 -0.76 1.45
N ASN A 48 4.20 -1.45 0.46
CA ASN A 48 4.94 -1.74 -0.76
C ASN A 48 4.55 -0.77 -1.87
N ALA A 49 3.37 -0.89 -2.42
CA ALA A 49 2.91 -0.11 -3.55
C ALA A 49 1.51 0.47 -3.29
N PRO A 50 1.17 1.62 -3.91
CA PRO A 50 -0.20 2.12 -3.92
C PRO A 50 -1.17 1.03 -4.43
N GLU A 51 -2.37 1.01 -3.84
CA GLU A 51 -3.41 0.01 -4.10
C GLU A 51 -3.03 -1.43 -3.71
N GLY A 52 -1.98 -1.60 -2.90
CA GLY A 52 -1.61 -2.86 -2.28
C GLY A 52 -2.64 -3.32 -1.25
N LEU A 53 -2.39 -4.50 -0.66
CA LEU A 53 -3.31 -5.11 0.30
C LEU A 53 -3.55 -4.19 1.51
N PHE A 54 -2.48 -3.62 2.06
CA PHE A 54 -2.58 -2.81 3.27
C PHE A 54 -3.28 -1.48 3.02
N GLU A 55 -2.99 -0.80 1.92
CA GLU A 55 -3.70 0.44 1.59
C GLU A 55 -5.19 0.19 1.34
N ARG A 56 -5.55 -0.93 0.71
CA ARG A 56 -6.97 -1.30 0.55
C ARG A 56 -7.64 -1.52 1.90
N ILE A 57 -6.99 -2.25 2.83
CA ILE A 57 -7.50 -2.45 4.19
C ILE A 57 -7.58 -1.11 4.94
N GLU A 58 -6.62 -0.20 4.75
CA GLU A 58 -6.67 1.14 5.36
C GLU A 58 -7.87 1.98 4.91
N ARG A 59 -8.27 1.83 3.66
CA ARG A 59 -9.41 2.55 3.07
C ARG A 59 -10.77 1.96 3.45
N GLU A 60 -10.81 0.75 3.99
CA GLU A 60 -12.06 0.16 4.46
C GLU A 60 -12.66 0.97 5.60
N SER A 61 -13.98 1.06 5.66
CA SER A 61 -14.67 1.67 6.80
C SER A 61 -14.30 0.95 8.10
N LYS A 62 -14.11 1.70 9.17
CA LYS A 62 -13.84 1.11 10.50
C LYS A 62 -14.94 0.16 10.98
N ASP A 63 -16.17 0.39 10.53
CA ASP A 63 -17.34 -0.39 10.95
C ASP A 63 -17.43 -1.74 10.21
N THR A 64 -16.81 -1.84 9.04
CA THR A 64 -16.86 -3.04 8.19
C THR A 64 -15.52 -3.78 8.12
N CYS A 65 -14.42 -3.14 8.50
CA CYS A 65 -13.10 -3.73 8.46
C CYS A 65 -12.94 -4.78 9.56
N LEU A 66 -12.57 -5.99 9.18
CA LEU A 66 -12.32 -7.10 10.12
C LEU A 66 -11.03 -6.92 10.94
N TYR A 67 -10.13 -6.04 10.48
CA TYR A 67 -8.81 -5.88 11.08
C TYR A 67 -8.71 -4.63 11.93
N LYS A 68 -8.16 -4.80 13.13
CA LYS A 68 -7.64 -3.69 13.91
C LYS A 68 -6.30 -3.25 13.29
N ARG A 69 -6.19 -1.99 12.89
CA ARG A 69 -5.00 -1.43 12.26
C ARG A 69 -4.08 -0.82 13.31
N ILE A 70 -2.81 -1.18 13.26
CA ILE A 70 -1.77 -0.67 14.15
C ILE A 70 -0.63 -0.19 13.26
N PHE A 71 -0.23 1.07 13.42
CA PHE A 71 0.89 1.68 12.71
C PHE A 71 2.04 1.89 13.69
N LEU A 72 3.18 1.31 13.39
CA LEU A 72 4.38 1.39 14.21
C LEU A 72 5.54 1.87 13.32
N ASP A 73 5.69 3.18 13.20
CA ASP A 73 6.84 3.76 12.51
C ASP A 73 8.13 3.65 13.36
N TYR A 74 9.25 4.06 12.79
CA TYR A 74 10.56 3.93 13.43
C TYR A 74 10.65 4.66 14.78
N THR A 75 9.82 5.68 15.04
CA THR A 75 9.89 6.47 16.26
C THR A 75 9.58 5.65 17.50
N TYR A 76 8.77 4.60 17.37
CA TYR A 76 8.50 3.65 18.45
C TYR A 76 9.72 2.80 18.83
N GLY A 77 10.65 2.62 17.88
CA GLY A 77 11.86 1.83 18.06
C GLY A 77 13.08 2.63 18.52
N VAL A 78 13.06 3.97 18.41
CA VAL A 78 14.20 4.83 18.77
C VAL A 78 14.49 4.71 20.27
N GLY A 79 15.77 4.49 20.60
CA GLY A 79 16.24 4.29 21.96
C GLY A 79 15.96 2.90 22.55
N LYS A 80 15.32 2.00 21.80
CA LYS A 80 15.06 0.60 22.19
C LYS A 80 15.68 -0.40 21.22
N ILE A 81 15.35 -0.24 19.95
CA ILE A 81 15.80 -1.11 18.84
C ILE A 81 16.86 -0.38 18.00
N TYR A 82 16.65 0.93 17.81
CA TYR A 82 17.53 1.78 16.99
C TYR A 82 18.16 2.87 17.82
N THR A 83 19.43 3.14 17.57
CA THR A 83 20.10 4.33 18.07
C THR A 83 19.77 5.53 17.18
N ALA A 84 19.94 6.74 17.70
CA ALA A 84 19.76 7.97 16.91
C ALA A 84 20.71 8.02 15.70
N GLU A 85 21.94 7.55 15.86
CA GLU A 85 22.94 7.52 14.78
C GLU A 85 22.55 6.56 13.65
N GLU A 86 22.00 5.40 14.00
CA GLU A 86 21.51 4.43 13.00
C GLU A 86 20.36 5.03 12.19
N ILE A 87 19.44 5.75 12.84
CA ILE A 87 18.34 6.42 12.14
C ILE A 87 18.85 7.54 11.22
N GLU A 88 19.81 8.35 11.66
CA GLU A 88 20.40 9.38 10.78
C GLU A 88 21.11 8.77 9.56
N LYS A 89 21.76 7.63 9.70
CA LYS A 89 22.30 6.88 8.56
C LYS A 89 21.20 6.32 7.67
N ALA A 90 20.15 5.75 8.27
CA ALA A 90 19.02 5.17 7.52
C ALA A 90 18.29 6.22 6.69
N LYS A 91 18.17 7.47 7.15
CA LYS A 91 17.55 8.59 6.42
C LYS A 91 18.22 8.90 5.07
N GLN A 92 19.45 8.47 4.88
CA GLN A 92 20.15 8.61 3.60
C GLN A 92 19.69 7.58 2.56
N SER A 93 18.99 6.54 2.98
CA SER A 93 18.48 5.50 2.09
C SER A 93 17.24 5.98 1.33
N PRO A 94 17.15 5.74 0.00
CA PRO A 94 15.96 6.01 -0.78
C PRO A 94 14.71 5.25 -0.27
N SER A 95 14.90 4.14 0.42
CA SER A 95 13.81 3.33 0.97
C SER A 95 13.34 3.78 2.37
N PHE A 96 13.97 4.81 2.97
CA PHE A 96 13.67 5.24 4.33
C PHE A 96 12.19 5.55 4.54
N GLU A 97 11.59 6.27 3.62
CA GLU A 97 10.19 6.67 3.73
C GLU A 97 9.22 5.47 3.73
N ARG A 98 9.57 4.42 3.03
CA ARG A 98 8.77 3.18 2.99
C ARG A 98 9.04 2.31 4.21
N GLU A 99 10.30 2.01 4.47
CA GLU A 99 10.70 1.01 5.47
C GLU A 99 10.57 1.50 6.92
N TYR A 100 10.76 2.81 7.12
CA TYR A 100 10.81 3.41 8.44
C TYR A 100 9.61 4.34 8.73
N ASN A 101 9.17 5.12 7.74
CA ASN A 101 8.06 6.05 7.87
C ASN A 101 6.72 5.50 7.38
N LEU A 102 6.69 4.26 6.93
CA LEU A 102 5.48 3.56 6.46
C LEU A 102 4.72 4.31 5.36
N LYS A 103 5.45 5.01 4.47
CA LYS A 103 4.84 5.73 3.35
C LYS A 103 4.84 4.87 2.10
N TYR A 104 3.70 4.81 1.43
CA TYR A 104 3.62 4.15 0.13
C TYR A 104 4.49 4.89 -0.89
N GLN A 105 5.40 4.18 -1.51
CA GLN A 105 6.16 4.70 -2.63
C GLN A 105 5.35 4.50 -3.92
N GLY A 106 5.47 5.44 -4.87
CA GLY A 106 4.85 5.27 -6.19
C GLY A 106 5.28 3.96 -6.85
N ARG A 107 4.48 3.45 -7.78
CA ARG A 107 4.69 2.14 -8.43
C ARG A 107 6.16 1.95 -8.80
N ILE A 108 6.74 0.86 -8.32
CA ILE A 108 8.07 0.41 -8.73
C ILE A 108 8.03 0.21 -10.25
N GLY A 109 8.83 0.97 -11.00
CA GLY A 109 8.82 0.93 -12.47
C GLY A 109 8.21 2.16 -13.15
N ASN A 110 7.64 3.10 -12.42
CA ASN A 110 7.30 4.39 -13.00
C ASN A 110 8.57 5.17 -13.32
N VAL A 111 8.77 5.48 -14.62
CA VAL A 111 9.87 6.32 -15.10
C VAL A 111 9.80 7.74 -14.52
N PHE A 112 8.63 8.14 -14.02
CA PHE A 112 8.37 9.47 -13.49
C PHE A 112 7.94 9.38 -12.02
N HIS A 113 8.41 10.29 -11.19
CA HIS A 113 7.93 10.44 -9.83
C HIS A 113 6.47 10.89 -9.81
N THR A 114 5.69 10.44 -8.82
CA THR A 114 4.27 10.82 -8.68
C THR A 114 4.06 12.32 -8.71
N LYS A 115 4.92 13.09 -8.03
CA LYS A 115 4.88 14.57 -8.04
C LYS A 115 5.09 15.18 -9.44
N ASP A 116 5.86 14.53 -10.31
CA ASP A 116 6.09 15.00 -11.67
C ASP A 116 4.87 14.73 -12.54
N ILE A 117 4.21 13.59 -12.30
CA ILE A 117 2.93 13.23 -12.95
C ILE A 117 1.83 14.20 -12.51
N GLU A 118 1.71 14.49 -11.23
CA GLU A 118 0.74 15.46 -10.69
C GLU A 118 0.97 16.86 -11.25
N ALA A 119 2.24 17.31 -11.28
CA ALA A 119 2.60 18.60 -11.88
C ALA A 119 2.28 18.66 -13.38
N ALA A 120 2.46 17.55 -14.11
CA ALA A 120 2.11 17.45 -15.53
C ALA A 120 0.59 17.48 -15.73
N ILE A 121 -0.18 16.79 -14.88
CA ILE A 121 -1.65 16.82 -14.89
C ILE A 121 -2.16 18.24 -14.63
N ASP A 122 -1.62 18.94 -13.64
CA ASP A 122 -2.02 20.31 -13.30
C ASP A 122 -1.69 21.30 -14.43
N LYS A 123 -0.54 21.14 -15.06
CA LYS A 123 -0.21 21.91 -16.28
C LYS A 123 -1.19 21.58 -17.41
N GLY A 124 -1.50 20.30 -17.63
CA GLY A 124 -2.44 19.85 -18.65
C GLY A 124 -3.84 20.40 -18.42
N ARG A 125 -4.33 20.45 -17.18
CA ARG A 125 -5.63 21.05 -16.82
C ARG A 125 -5.71 22.54 -17.20
N LYS A 126 -4.63 23.28 -17.00
CA LYS A 126 -4.57 24.69 -17.41
C LYS A 126 -4.64 24.86 -18.93
N TYR A 127 -4.03 23.93 -19.68
CA TYR A 127 -4.11 23.93 -21.15
C TYR A 127 -5.52 23.58 -21.66
N ILE A 128 -6.19 22.64 -21.03
CA ILE A 128 -7.57 22.25 -21.38
C ILE A 128 -8.54 23.41 -21.20
N LEU A 129 -8.38 24.19 -20.14
CA LEU A 129 -9.24 25.36 -19.84
C LEU A 129 -9.03 26.53 -20.82
N THR A 130 -7.85 26.61 -21.45
CA THR A 130 -7.54 27.66 -22.42
C THR A 130 -7.74 27.25 -23.88
N SER A 131 -7.92 25.97 -24.18
CA SER A 131 -7.97 25.40 -25.53
C SER A 131 -9.15 24.46 -25.76
N SER A 132 -10.32 24.81 -25.24
CA SER A 132 -11.53 23.98 -25.36
C SER A 132 -11.94 23.64 -26.82
N ILE A 133 -11.44 24.38 -27.80
CA ILE A 133 -11.69 24.14 -29.22
C ILE A 133 -10.77 23.04 -29.80
N LEU A 134 -9.58 22.85 -29.29
CA LEU A 134 -8.61 21.89 -29.80
C LEU A 134 -8.94 20.44 -29.42
N ILE A 135 -9.62 20.23 -28.31
CA ILE A 135 -9.97 18.89 -27.80
C ILE A 135 -11.10 18.26 -28.60
N ILE A 136 -12.05 19.05 -29.10
CA ILE A 136 -13.17 18.54 -29.91
C ILE A 136 -12.68 18.01 -31.26
N LEU A 137 -11.60 18.57 -31.81
CA LEU A 137 -11.00 18.12 -33.07
C LEU A 137 -10.14 16.86 -32.94
N LEU A 138 -9.62 16.57 -31.75
CA LEU A 138 -8.80 15.37 -31.50
C LEU A 138 -9.59 14.19 -30.94
N ALA A 139 -10.83 14.40 -30.51
CA ALA A 139 -11.65 13.36 -29.91
C ALA A 139 -12.39 12.47 -30.91
N ASN A 140 -12.33 12.73 -32.21
CA ASN A 140 -13.05 11.93 -33.20
C ASN A 140 -12.24 11.66 -34.49
N PRO A 141 -11.23 10.78 -34.45
CA PRO A 141 -10.52 10.36 -35.65
C PRO A 141 -11.21 9.21 -36.43
N TRP A 142 -12.36 8.70 -35.93
CA TRP A 142 -13.01 7.55 -36.54
C TRP A 142 -14.56 7.67 -36.45
N VAL A 143 -15.15 8.47 -37.29
CA VAL A 143 -16.51 8.31 -37.81
C VAL A 143 -16.47 8.47 -39.31
#